data_3bae7d8ee4f832a0622313b096396ec0
#
_entry.id   3bae7d8ee4f832a0622313b096396ec0
#
_cell.length_a   1.000
_cell.length_b   1.000
_cell.length_c   1.000
_cell.angle_alpha   90.00
_cell.angle_beta   90.00
_cell.angle_gamma   90.00
#
_symmetry.space_group_name_H-M   'P 1'
#
loop_
_entity.id
_entity.type
_entity.pdbx_description
1 polymer ?
#
loop_
_entity_poly.entity_id
_entity_poly.type
_entity_poly.pdbx_seq_one_letter_code
_entity_poly.pdbx_strand_id
1 'polypeptide(L)'
;DSFHLQLKIMQAIVDNPSIVIDFMPNRLLSGKWTKVTAESEIPPAPSYLYVIHGVYDEDENGNRVYWMHTHGLHRCGSVELEMLNIKDGVEQMNSALDMIVNAFIKPDFRSSENEEFNIGYDGLDITFCWKRWEDVVKDYPVAIPGGYNERQPENENYEPCGVLLAVQEGNTLTPEVYATTIADNPIFFISDQETERMSALAYQRFESYKKAFNTYFNPEADEENYYRFLIKLGFDVDHEMNKEHIWFDVYGINQNNEIFGVCLNRPYAVEGLKEGDEGLYPQEMITDWLIYTPTNTITPDNIYTID
;
A
#
# COMPACT_ATOMS: atom_id res chain seq x y z
N ASP A 1 16.34 -1.45 -0.19
CA ASP A 1 17.52 -0.89 0.51
C ASP A 1 18.25 0.18 -0.29
N SER A 2 18.44 0.03 -1.63
CA SER A 2 19.16 1.03 -2.44
C SER A 2 18.47 2.40 -2.46
N PHE A 3 17.15 2.44 -2.52
CA PHE A 3 16.38 3.70 -2.49
C PHE A 3 16.56 4.44 -1.15
N HIS A 4 16.47 3.73 -0.04
CA HIS A 4 16.71 4.31 1.28
C HIS A 4 18.14 4.87 1.41
N LEU A 5 19.13 4.15 0.90
CA LEU A 5 20.52 4.63 0.84
C LEU A 5 20.66 5.90 -0.02
N GLN A 6 19.96 5.99 -1.16
CA GLN A 6 19.93 7.20 -1.99
C GLN A 6 19.39 8.40 -1.21
N LEU A 7 18.29 8.21 -0.43
CA LEU A 7 17.74 9.27 0.41
C LEU A 7 18.74 9.70 1.50
N LYS A 8 19.43 8.76 2.16
CA LYS A 8 20.47 9.05 3.15
C LYS A 8 21.65 9.85 2.55
N ILE A 9 22.13 9.44 1.38
CA ILE A 9 23.21 10.16 0.67
C ILE A 9 22.74 11.56 0.27
N MET A 10 21.55 11.69 -0.27
CA MET A 10 21.01 12.98 -0.69
C MET A 10 20.87 13.93 0.53
N GLN A 11 20.35 13.45 1.65
CA GLN A 11 20.22 14.22 2.89
C GLN A 11 21.58 14.65 3.44
N ALA A 12 22.62 13.82 3.29
CA ALA A 12 23.98 14.17 3.70
C ALA A 12 24.61 15.27 2.82
N ILE A 13 24.13 15.45 1.60
CA ILE A 13 24.63 16.49 0.67
C ILE A 13 23.78 17.77 0.77
N VAL A 14 22.46 17.63 0.98
CA VAL A 14 21.51 18.75 1.02
C VAL A 14 20.71 18.67 2.33
N ASP A 15 21.07 19.48 3.30
CA ASP A 15 20.53 19.41 4.67
C ASP A 15 19.00 19.54 4.79
N ASN A 16 18.39 20.40 3.99
CA ASN A 16 16.96 20.67 4.08
C ASN A 16 16.35 20.91 2.68
N PRO A 17 16.20 19.86 1.87
CA PRO A 17 15.52 20.00 0.57
C PRO A 17 14.04 20.38 0.81
N SER A 18 13.51 21.31 0.03
CA SER A 18 12.07 21.62 0.08
C SER A 18 11.25 20.53 -0.60
N ILE A 19 11.75 20.05 -1.74
CA ILE A 19 11.13 19.01 -2.60
C ILE A 19 12.25 18.12 -3.15
N VAL A 20 11.96 16.86 -3.30
CA VAL A 20 12.78 15.87 -4.02
C VAL A 20 11.96 15.32 -5.17
N ILE A 21 12.55 15.29 -6.37
CA ILE A 21 11.94 14.72 -7.56
C ILE A 21 12.52 13.31 -7.75
N ASP A 22 11.68 12.30 -7.64
CA ASP A 22 12.03 10.94 -7.98
C ASP A 22 11.55 10.64 -9.41
N PHE A 23 12.48 10.63 -10.35
CA PHE A 23 12.18 10.44 -11.78
C PHE A 23 11.77 9.02 -12.13
N MET A 24 12.09 8.02 -11.29
CA MET A 24 11.75 6.64 -11.59
C MET A 24 10.23 6.40 -11.56
N PRO A 25 9.53 6.71 -10.45
CA PRO A 25 8.06 6.62 -10.37
C PRO A 25 7.37 7.93 -10.76
N ASN A 26 8.07 8.93 -11.30
CA ASN A 26 7.53 10.27 -11.57
C ASN A 26 6.83 10.90 -10.35
N ARG A 27 7.47 10.85 -9.18
CA ARG A 27 6.91 11.30 -7.91
C ARG A 27 7.63 12.52 -7.33
N LEU A 28 6.84 13.42 -6.75
CA LEU A 28 7.34 14.48 -5.89
C LEU A 28 7.30 14.00 -4.43
N LEU A 29 8.43 14.12 -3.75
CA LEU A 29 8.58 13.79 -2.34
C LEU A 29 8.78 15.07 -1.52
N SER A 30 8.09 15.18 -0.39
CA SER A 30 8.29 16.28 0.55
C SER A 30 9.70 16.24 1.14
N GLY A 31 10.34 17.41 1.26
CA GLY A 31 11.63 17.49 1.95
C GLY A 31 11.56 17.05 3.41
N LYS A 32 10.46 17.36 4.12
CA LYS A 32 10.22 16.86 5.49
C LYS A 32 10.20 15.33 5.52
N TRP A 33 9.44 14.69 4.62
CA TRP A 33 9.39 13.23 4.51
C TRP A 33 10.77 12.64 4.21
N THR A 34 11.47 13.22 3.25
CA THR A 34 12.82 12.77 2.87
C THR A 34 13.78 12.78 4.04
N LYS A 35 13.77 13.87 4.83
CA LYS A 35 14.61 14.01 6.01
C LYS A 35 14.29 12.94 7.05
N VAL A 36 13.02 12.83 7.46
CA VAL A 36 12.58 11.87 8.48
C VAL A 36 12.85 10.42 8.06
N THR A 37 12.73 10.13 6.76
CA THR A 37 13.03 8.81 6.20
C THR A 37 14.53 8.54 6.14
N ALA A 38 15.33 9.52 5.73
CA ALA A 38 16.79 9.38 5.67
C ALA A 38 17.42 9.22 7.06
N GLU A 39 16.89 9.89 8.08
CA GLU A 39 17.33 9.80 9.47
C GLU A 39 16.92 8.48 10.15
N SER A 40 15.92 7.78 9.61
CA SER A 40 15.46 6.48 10.13
C SER A 40 16.43 5.35 9.77
N GLU A 41 16.52 4.34 10.64
CA GLU A 41 17.13 3.05 10.29
C GLU A 41 16.15 2.13 9.57
N ILE A 42 14.86 2.41 9.66
CA ILE A 42 13.79 1.64 9.01
C ILE A 42 13.59 2.18 7.58
N PRO A 43 13.60 1.33 6.55
CA PRO A 43 13.37 1.76 5.17
C PRO A 43 11.94 2.28 4.96
N PRO A 44 11.71 3.13 3.94
CA PRO A 44 10.37 3.57 3.58
C PRO A 44 9.48 2.41 3.14
N ALA A 45 8.17 2.62 3.20
CA ALA A 45 7.21 1.64 2.71
C ALA A 45 7.44 1.31 1.22
N PRO A 46 7.20 0.05 0.80
CA PRO A 46 7.35 -0.37 -0.59
C PRO A 46 6.55 0.50 -1.58
N SER A 47 5.40 1.04 -1.17
CA SER A 47 4.56 1.95 -1.96
C SER A 47 5.28 3.25 -2.38
N TYR A 48 6.42 3.59 -1.77
CA TYR A 48 7.25 4.71 -2.23
C TYR A 48 8.16 4.36 -3.41
N LEU A 49 8.29 3.09 -3.76
CA LEU A 49 9.16 2.64 -4.85
C LEU A 49 8.49 2.78 -6.23
N TYR A 50 7.17 2.87 -6.29
CA TYR A 50 6.38 2.91 -7.51
C TYR A 50 5.20 3.87 -7.41
N VAL A 51 4.56 4.13 -8.53
CA VAL A 51 3.26 4.82 -8.65
C VAL A 51 2.38 4.03 -9.61
N ILE A 52 1.11 3.95 -9.33
CA ILE A 52 0.09 3.48 -10.27
C ILE A 52 -0.60 4.72 -10.86
N HIS A 53 -0.52 4.87 -12.16
CA HIS A 53 -1.26 5.88 -12.90
C HIS A 53 -2.53 5.27 -13.49
N GLY A 54 -3.64 6.00 -13.40
CA GLY A 54 -4.89 5.69 -14.08
C GLY A 54 -5.19 6.78 -15.12
N VAL A 55 -5.11 6.43 -16.38
CA VAL A 55 -5.49 7.29 -17.51
C VAL A 55 -6.80 6.79 -18.09
N TYR A 56 -7.68 7.66 -18.53
CA TYR A 56 -8.92 7.24 -19.19
C TYR A 56 -9.23 8.11 -20.40
N ASP A 57 -9.97 7.52 -21.32
CA ASP A 57 -10.64 8.20 -22.43
C ASP A 57 -12.11 7.75 -22.50
N GLU A 58 -12.92 8.41 -23.28
CA GLU A 58 -14.33 8.04 -23.49
C GLU A 58 -14.47 7.29 -24.82
N ASP A 59 -15.18 6.16 -24.80
CA ASP A 59 -15.53 5.42 -26.00
C ASP A 59 -16.62 6.18 -26.82
N GLU A 60 -16.96 5.66 -27.99
CA GLU A 60 -17.97 6.26 -28.89
C GLU A 60 -19.36 6.43 -28.23
N ASN A 61 -19.62 5.75 -27.11
CA ASN A 61 -20.87 5.81 -26.35
C ASN A 61 -20.77 6.71 -25.12
N GLY A 62 -19.61 7.32 -24.87
CA GLY A 62 -19.34 8.15 -23.70
C GLY A 62 -19.02 7.35 -22.41
N ASN A 63 -18.72 6.05 -22.52
CA ASN A 63 -18.25 5.27 -21.38
C ASN A 63 -16.74 5.43 -21.23
N ARG A 64 -16.28 5.52 -19.99
CA ARG A 64 -14.86 5.60 -19.70
C ARG A 64 -14.17 4.27 -19.89
N VAL A 65 -13.01 4.32 -20.51
CA VAL A 65 -12.09 3.19 -20.71
C VAL A 65 -10.78 3.56 -20.06
N TYR A 66 -10.30 2.75 -19.12
CA TYR A 66 -9.13 3.05 -18.32
C TYR A 66 -7.93 2.21 -18.76
N TRP A 67 -6.78 2.84 -18.67
CA TRP A 67 -5.47 2.24 -18.67
C TRP A 67 -4.83 2.49 -17.31
N MET A 68 -4.49 1.44 -16.59
CA MET A 68 -3.75 1.50 -15.33
C MET A 68 -2.35 0.97 -15.56
N HIS A 69 -1.34 1.71 -15.16
CA HIS A 69 0.05 1.30 -15.35
C HIS A 69 0.94 1.79 -14.22
N THR A 70 2.03 1.08 -14.01
CA THR A 70 3.02 1.40 -12.99
C THR A 70 4.19 2.18 -13.57
N HIS A 71 4.87 2.94 -12.69
CA HIS A 71 6.20 3.49 -12.92
C HIS A 71 7.05 3.24 -11.70
N GLY A 72 8.27 2.76 -11.88
CA GLY A 72 9.27 2.57 -10.83
C GLY A 72 9.61 1.13 -10.50
N LEU A 73 8.88 0.13 -11.01
CA LEU A 73 9.17 -1.28 -10.73
C LEU A 73 10.51 -1.74 -11.29
N HIS A 74 10.99 -1.13 -12.36
CA HIS A 74 12.29 -1.45 -12.94
C HIS A 74 13.46 -1.19 -11.98
N ARG A 75 13.34 -0.26 -10.99
CA ARG A 75 14.34 -0.12 -9.91
C ARG A 75 14.44 -1.36 -9.03
N CYS A 76 13.37 -2.15 -8.97
CA CYS A 76 13.32 -3.40 -8.25
C CYS A 76 13.75 -4.60 -9.12
N GLY A 77 14.07 -4.36 -10.41
CA GLY A 77 14.44 -5.39 -11.38
C GLY A 77 13.21 -6.14 -11.95
N SER A 78 12.02 -5.55 -11.88
CA SER A 78 10.80 -6.04 -12.52
C SER A 78 10.50 -5.27 -13.80
N VAL A 79 9.61 -5.79 -14.64
CA VAL A 79 8.95 -5.01 -15.69
C VAL A 79 7.91 -4.10 -15.06
N GLU A 80 7.59 -2.99 -15.71
CA GLU A 80 6.37 -2.24 -15.36
C GLU A 80 5.15 -3.10 -15.68
N LEU A 81 4.10 -2.97 -14.88
CA LEU A 81 2.87 -3.74 -15.03
C LEU A 81 1.70 -2.84 -15.38
N GLU A 82 0.78 -3.36 -16.16
CA GLU A 82 -0.37 -2.60 -16.58
C GLU A 82 -1.63 -3.44 -16.80
N MET A 83 -2.78 -2.78 -16.76
CA MET A 83 -4.08 -3.32 -17.14
C MET A 83 -4.69 -2.41 -18.21
N LEU A 84 -5.07 -2.99 -19.34
CA LEU A 84 -5.63 -2.29 -20.49
C LEU A 84 -7.13 -2.48 -20.58
N ASN A 85 -7.82 -1.46 -21.14
CA ASN A 85 -9.23 -1.54 -21.54
C ASN A 85 -10.18 -1.88 -20.38
N ILE A 86 -9.91 -1.37 -19.19
CA ILE A 86 -10.77 -1.56 -18.02
C ILE A 86 -11.97 -0.61 -18.12
N LYS A 87 -13.19 -1.17 -18.04
CA LYS A 87 -14.45 -0.43 -18.16
C LYS A 87 -15.25 -0.44 -16.85
N ASP A 88 -15.13 -1.52 -16.10
CA ASP A 88 -15.84 -1.75 -14.86
C ASP A 88 -14.88 -2.10 -13.72
N GLY A 89 -15.32 -1.91 -12.47
CA GLY A 89 -14.54 -2.31 -11.29
C GLY A 89 -13.17 -1.61 -11.15
N VAL A 90 -13.10 -0.34 -11.52
CA VAL A 90 -11.84 0.45 -11.54
C VAL A 90 -11.12 0.43 -10.20
N GLU A 91 -11.85 0.59 -9.09
CA GLU A 91 -11.28 0.55 -7.73
C GLU A 91 -10.73 -0.82 -7.38
N GLN A 92 -11.46 -1.88 -7.75
CA GLN A 92 -11.04 -3.27 -7.53
C GLN A 92 -9.81 -3.62 -8.36
N MET A 93 -9.77 -3.14 -9.60
CA MET A 93 -8.60 -3.35 -10.48
C MET A 93 -7.37 -2.58 -10.00
N ASN A 94 -7.55 -1.36 -9.49
CA ASN A 94 -6.46 -0.60 -8.86
C ASN A 94 -5.94 -1.35 -7.61
N SER A 95 -6.82 -1.88 -6.77
CA SER A 95 -6.44 -2.65 -5.58
C SER A 95 -5.71 -3.95 -5.96
N ALA A 96 -6.20 -4.66 -6.99
CA ALA A 96 -5.54 -5.87 -7.49
C ALA A 96 -4.14 -5.56 -8.05
N LEU A 97 -4.02 -4.49 -8.85
CA LEU A 97 -2.72 -4.06 -9.39
C LEU A 97 -1.75 -3.70 -8.27
N ASP A 98 -2.18 -2.92 -7.28
CA ASP A 98 -1.34 -2.54 -6.13
C ASP A 98 -0.86 -3.78 -5.36
N MET A 99 -1.72 -4.75 -5.13
CA MET A 99 -1.38 -5.99 -4.46
C MET A 99 -0.36 -6.82 -5.26
N ILE A 100 -0.57 -6.98 -6.58
CA ILE A 100 0.36 -7.68 -7.46
C ILE A 100 1.73 -6.99 -7.47
N VAL A 101 1.74 -5.67 -7.56
CA VAL A 101 2.95 -4.85 -7.54
C VAL A 101 3.72 -5.03 -6.23
N ASN A 102 3.04 -4.98 -5.09
CA ASN A 102 3.65 -5.21 -3.78
C ASN A 102 4.29 -6.61 -3.68
N ALA A 103 3.70 -7.62 -4.31
CA ALA A 103 4.30 -8.94 -4.42
C ALA A 103 5.52 -8.92 -5.37
N PHE A 104 5.42 -8.31 -6.55
CA PHE A 104 6.47 -8.29 -7.56
C PHE A 104 7.72 -7.48 -7.21
N ILE A 105 7.65 -6.56 -6.27
CA ILE A 105 8.82 -5.88 -5.69
C ILE A 105 9.80 -6.93 -5.11
N LYS A 106 9.29 -8.07 -4.63
CA LYS A 106 10.10 -9.15 -4.09
C LYS A 106 10.42 -10.18 -5.17
N PRO A 107 11.72 -10.49 -5.40
CA PRO A 107 12.11 -11.45 -6.44
C PRO A 107 11.44 -12.83 -6.29
N ASP A 108 11.25 -13.30 -5.06
CA ASP A 108 10.71 -14.64 -4.77
C ASP A 108 9.21 -14.78 -5.10
N PHE A 109 8.49 -13.69 -5.22
CA PHE A 109 7.06 -13.66 -5.58
C PHE A 109 6.78 -13.24 -7.02
N ARG A 110 7.84 -12.95 -7.78
CA ARG A 110 7.73 -12.46 -9.15
C ARG A 110 7.54 -13.62 -10.10
N SER A 111 6.39 -13.67 -10.78
CA SER A 111 6.17 -14.65 -11.84
C SER A 111 6.95 -14.31 -13.11
N SER A 112 7.28 -15.33 -13.87
CA SER A 112 7.83 -15.19 -15.22
C SER A 112 6.74 -14.82 -16.22
N GLU A 113 7.17 -14.32 -17.39
CA GLU A 113 6.25 -14.08 -18.51
C GLU A 113 5.44 -15.36 -18.86
N ASN A 114 4.13 -15.22 -19.04
CA ASN A 114 3.15 -16.29 -19.27
C ASN A 114 2.97 -17.29 -18.12
N GLU A 115 3.64 -17.12 -17.00
CA GLU A 115 3.44 -17.94 -15.81
C GLU A 115 2.20 -17.48 -15.05
N GLU A 116 1.33 -18.43 -14.71
CA GLU A 116 0.13 -18.16 -13.92
C GLU A 116 0.47 -18.04 -12.43
N PHE A 117 -0.13 -17.05 -11.77
CA PHE A 117 -0.01 -16.85 -10.33
C PHE A 117 -1.36 -16.47 -9.72
N ASN A 118 -1.63 -16.98 -8.53
CA ASN A 118 -2.86 -16.73 -7.79
C ASN A 118 -2.61 -15.66 -6.72
N ILE A 119 -3.51 -14.68 -6.63
CA ILE A 119 -3.51 -13.65 -5.60
C ILE A 119 -4.63 -13.85 -4.58
N GLY A 120 -5.52 -14.81 -4.82
CA GLY A 120 -6.56 -15.19 -3.87
C GLY A 120 -5.98 -15.98 -2.68
N TYR A 121 -6.76 -16.10 -1.64
CA TYR A 121 -6.43 -16.86 -0.43
C TYR A 121 -7.64 -17.69 0.02
N ASP A 122 -7.39 -18.67 0.88
CA ASP A 122 -8.40 -19.50 1.54
C ASP A 122 -9.40 -20.16 0.55
N GLY A 123 -8.86 -20.64 -0.58
CA GLY A 123 -9.65 -21.30 -1.63
C GLY A 123 -10.29 -20.36 -2.65
N LEU A 124 -10.04 -19.04 -2.54
CA LEU A 124 -10.45 -18.07 -3.53
C LEU A 124 -9.49 -18.09 -4.72
N ASP A 125 -9.98 -18.44 -5.89
CA ASP A 125 -9.19 -18.49 -7.12
C ASP A 125 -9.29 -17.18 -7.88
N ILE A 126 -8.23 -16.35 -7.76
CA ILE A 126 -8.03 -15.11 -8.52
C ILE A 126 -6.67 -15.19 -9.19
N THR A 127 -6.65 -15.81 -10.36
CA THR A 127 -5.43 -16.15 -11.07
C THR A 127 -5.16 -15.17 -12.21
N PHE A 128 -3.93 -14.69 -12.26
CA PHE A 128 -3.41 -13.82 -13.30
C PHE A 128 -2.20 -14.45 -14.00
N CYS A 129 -1.90 -13.94 -15.19
CA CYS A 129 -0.59 -14.02 -15.81
C CYS A 129 -0.27 -12.64 -16.40
N TRP A 130 1.00 -12.43 -16.76
CA TRP A 130 1.36 -11.25 -17.53
C TRP A 130 2.05 -11.65 -18.84
N LYS A 131 1.84 -10.85 -19.86
CA LYS A 131 2.45 -11.01 -21.19
C LYS A 131 3.04 -9.66 -21.62
N ARG A 132 4.04 -9.70 -22.49
CA ARG A 132 4.57 -8.45 -23.07
C ARG A 132 3.49 -7.70 -23.81
N TRP A 133 3.53 -6.39 -23.70
CA TRP A 133 2.58 -5.50 -24.36
C TRP A 133 2.51 -5.76 -25.87
N GLU A 134 3.64 -5.95 -26.55
CA GLU A 134 3.73 -6.19 -27.99
C GLU A 134 3.00 -7.47 -28.44
N ASP A 135 2.86 -8.43 -27.54
CA ASP A 135 2.21 -9.71 -27.85
C ASP A 135 0.69 -9.64 -27.74
N VAL A 136 0.18 -8.75 -26.87
CA VAL A 136 -1.25 -8.68 -26.57
C VAL A 136 -1.96 -7.45 -27.14
N VAL A 137 -1.27 -6.35 -27.43
CA VAL A 137 -1.89 -5.10 -27.85
C VAL A 137 -2.72 -5.25 -29.15
N LYS A 138 -2.36 -6.19 -30.01
CA LYS A 138 -3.10 -6.52 -31.25
C LYS A 138 -4.52 -7.06 -31.02
N ASP A 139 -4.76 -7.59 -29.83
CA ASP A 139 -6.07 -8.15 -29.45
C ASP A 139 -7.00 -7.07 -28.87
N TYR A 140 -6.49 -5.85 -28.70
CA TYR A 140 -7.23 -4.70 -28.20
C TYR A 140 -7.57 -3.69 -29.33
N PRO A 141 -8.62 -2.87 -29.15
CA PRO A 141 -8.88 -1.75 -30.05
C PRO A 141 -7.67 -0.81 -30.13
N VAL A 142 -7.34 -0.36 -31.34
CA VAL A 142 -6.12 0.45 -31.57
C VAL A 142 -6.14 1.84 -30.93
N ALA A 143 -7.33 2.35 -30.61
CA ALA A 143 -7.58 3.70 -30.11
C ALA A 143 -7.97 3.74 -28.63
N ILE A 144 -7.56 2.75 -27.83
CA ILE A 144 -7.74 2.81 -26.38
C ILE A 144 -6.52 3.45 -25.72
N PRO A 145 -6.65 4.05 -24.51
CA PRO A 145 -5.52 4.48 -23.70
C PRO A 145 -4.51 3.33 -23.49
N GLY A 146 -3.22 3.60 -23.67
CA GLY A 146 -2.16 2.58 -23.63
C GLY A 146 -2.17 1.59 -24.80
N GLY A 147 -3.04 1.77 -25.78
CA GLY A 147 -3.14 0.95 -26.97
C GLY A 147 -2.08 1.27 -28.04
N TYR A 148 -2.23 0.62 -29.20
CA TYR A 148 -1.23 0.67 -30.26
C TYR A 148 -0.88 2.09 -30.74
N ASN A 149 -1.88 2.98 -30.81
CA ASN A 149 -1.67 4.34 -31.32
C ASN A 149 -0.83 5.22 -30.35
N GLU A 150 -0.84 4.92 -29.07
CA GLU A 150 -0.12 5.72 -28.06
C GLU A 150 1.29 5.19 -27.76
N ARG A 151 1.61 3.99 -28.19
CA ARG A 151 2.83 3.28 -27.85
C ARG A 151 3.75 3.04 -29.05
N GLN A 152 3.88 4.03 -29.91
CA GLN A 152 4.88 3.96 -30.98
C GLN A 152 6.26 4.37 -30.44
N PRO A 153 7.39 3.89 -31.04
CA PRO A 153 8.74 4.19 -30.58
C PRO A 153 9.06 5.68 -30.43
N GLU A 154 8.37 6.52 -31.17
CA GLU A 154 8.50 7.98 -31.12
C GLU A 154 7.72 8.64 -29.97
N ASN A 155 6.89 7.88 -29.25
CA ASN A 155 6.09 8.39 -28.13
C ASN A 155 6.83 8.20 -26.80
N GLU A 156 6.65 9.16 -25.90
CA GLU A 156 7.25 9.13 -24.55
C GLU A 156 6.79 7.94 -23.70
N ASN A 157 5.65 7.33 -24.04
CA ASN A 157 5.06 6.18 -23.34
C ASN A 157 5.54 4.82 -23.86
N TYR A 158 6.54 4.81 -24.76
CA TYR A 158 7.12 3.56 -25.27
C TYR A 158 8.12 2.97 -24.27
N GLU A 159 7.61 2.25 -23.29
CA GLU A 159 8.42 1.49 -22.32
C GLU A 159 7.99 0.01 -22.32
N PRO A 160 8.96 -0.91 -22.20
CA PRO A 160 8.64 -2.33 -22.06
C PRO A 160 7.82 -2.59 -20.81
N CYS A 161 6.64 -3.19 -20.95
CA CYS A 161 5.76 -3.49 -19.84
C CYS A 161 5.06 -4.85 -20.01
N GLY A 162 4.58 -5.38 -18.91
CA GLY A 162 3.78 -6.58 -18.82
C GLY A 162 2.30 -6.25 -18.65
N VAL A 163 1.48 -6.64 -19.60
CA VAL A 163 0.03 -6.53 -19.49
C VAL A 163 -0.49 -7.69 -18.65
N LEU A 164 -1.17 -7.36 -17.56
CA LEU A 164 -1.85 -8.32 -16.69
C LEU A 164 -3.16 -8.78 -17.33
N LEU A 165 -3.34 -10.09 -17.35
CA LEU A 165 -4.51 -10.77 -17.86
C LEU A 165 -5.06 -11.70 -16.78
N ALA A 166 -6.38 -11.72 -16.61
CA ALA A 166 -7.03 -12.74 -15.80
C ALA A 166 -6.96 -14.10 -16.48
N VAL A 167 -6.83 -15.17 -15.70
CA VAL A 167 -6.84 -16.55 -16.19
C VAL A 167 -8.03 -17.28 -15.61
N GLN A 168 -8.93 -17.79 -16.47
CA GLN A 168 -10.06 -18.62 -16.09
C GLN A 168 -10.19 -19.81 -17.05
N GLU A 169 -10.24 -21.00 -16.50
CA GLU A 169 -10.36 -22.25 -17.28
C GLU A 169 -9.33 -22.38 -18.42
N GLY A 170 -8.11 -21.88 -18.18
CA GLY A 170 -7.02 -21.88 -19.16
C GLY A 170 -7.12 -20.82 -20.27
N ASN A 171 -8.08 -19.90 -20.18
CA ASN A 171 -8.23 -18.77 -21.10
C ASN A 171 -7.76 -17.47 -20.45
N THR A 172 -7.13 -16.60 -21.24
CA THR A 172 -6.79 -15.25 -20.79
C THR A 172 -7.91 -14.26 -21.13
N LEU A 173 -8.31 -13.46 -20.15
CA LEU A 173 -9.41 -12.49 -20.20
C LEU A 173 -8.93 -11.13 -19.68
N THR A 174 -9.75 -10.08 -19.84
CA THR A 174 -9.50 -8.80 -19.18
C THR A 174 -9.59 -8.95 -17.65
N PRO A 175 -8.76 -8.26 -16.89
CA PRO A 175 -8.72 -8.35 -15.41
C PRO A 175 -10.06 -8.10 -14.71
N GLU A 176 -10.92 -7.25 -15.28
CA GLU A 176 -12.22 -6.85 -14.71
C GLU A 176 -13.20 -7.99 -14.47
N VAL A 177 -12.97 -9.18 -15.04
CA VAL A 177 -13.77 -10.38 -14.74
C VAL A 177 -13.71 -10.77 -13.25
N TYR A 178 -12.69 -10.32 -12.53
CA TYR A 178 -12.55 -10.53 -11.09
C TYR A 178 -13.11 -9.37 -10.24
N ALA A 179 -13.66 -8.31 -10.83
CA ALA A 179 -14.08 -7.12 -10.09
C ALA A 179 -15.08 -7.44 -8.97
N THR A 180 -16.13 -8.21 -9.26
CA THR A 180 -17.13 -8.62 -8.26
C THR A 180 -16.50 -9.50 -7.17
N THR A 181 -15.67 -10.46 -7.57
CA THR A 181 -15.01 -11.36 -6.61
C THR A 181 -14.13 -10.59 -5.65
N ILE A 182 -13.39 -9.59 -6.14
CA ILE A 182 -12.51 -8.74 -5.31
C ILE A 182 -13.33 -7.78 -4.44
N ALA A 183 -14.45 -7.25 -4.94
CA ALA A 183 -15.34 -6.39 -4.15
C ALA A 183 -15.95 -7.13 -2.94
N ASP A 184 -16.35 -8.38 -3.15
CA ASP A 184 -16.95 -9.22 -2.12
C ASP A 184 -15.90 -9.79 -1.13
N ASN A 185 -14.63 -9.86 -1.56
CA ASN A 185 -13.52 -10.41 -0.78
C ASN A 185 -12.33 -9.45 -0.84
N PRO A 186 -12.32 -8.37 -0.05
CA PRO A 186 -11.18 -7.45 -0.01
C PRO A 186 -9.89 -8.19 0.34
N ILE A 187 -8.96 -8.23 -0.61
CA ILE A 187 -7.70 -8.94 -0.48
C ILE A 187 -6.61 -7.92 -0.17
N PHE A 188 -5.82 -8.19 0.86
CA PHE A 188 -4.66 -7.39 1.21
C PHE A 188 -3.43 -8.29 1.30
N PHE A 189 -2.44 -8.03 0.47
CA PHE A 189 -1.14 -8.68 0.59
C PHE A 189 -0.23 -7.79 1.44
N ILE A 190 0.03 -8.23 2.66
CA ILE A 190 1.08 -7.66 3.51
C ILE A 190 2.04 -8.80 3.83
N SER A 191 3.27 -8.68 3.41
CA SER A 191 4.27 -9.72 3.71
C SER A 191 4.75 -9.61 5.16
N ASP A 192 5.27 -10.72 5.70
CA ASP A 192 5.87 -10.75 7.03
C ASP A 192 6.94 -9.66 7.20
N GLN A 193 7.78 -9.47 6.19
CA GLN A 193 8.81 -8.43 6.18
C GLN A 193 8.23 -7.00 6.26
N GLU A 194 7.10 -6.74 5.59
CA GLU A 194 6.41 -5.44 5.69
C GLU A 194 5.74 -5.29 7.05
N THR A 195 5.17 -6.34 7.59
CA THR A 195 4.63 -6.34 8.96
C THR A 195 5.71 -6.04 9.99
N GLU A 196 6.90 -6.65 9.85
CA GLU A 196 8.06 -6.35 10.70
C GLU A 196 8.53 -4.90 10.53
N ARG A 197 8.62 -4.39 9.30
CA ARG A 197 8.98 -2.99 9.01
C ARG A 197 7.98 -2.02 9.66
N MET A 198 6.69 -2.26 9.48
CA MET A 198 5.62 -1.42 10.05
C MET A 198 5.72 -1.39 11.58
N SER A 199 5.89 -2.56 12.20
CA SER A 199 6.02 -2.68 13.67
C SER A 199 7.25 -1.94 14.19
N ALA A 200 8.40 -2.10 13.53
CA ALA A 200 9.62 -1.41 13.90
C ALA A 200 9.49 0.12 13.75
N LEU A 201 8.84 0.59 12.68
CA LEU A 201 8.62 2.02 12.44
C LEU A 201 7.62 2.61 13.44
N ALA A 202 6.53 1.90 13.73
CA ALA A 202 5.53 2.31 14.71
C ALA A 202 6.16 2.48 16.10
N TYR A 203 7.00 1.52 16.51
CA TYR A 203 7.75 1.59 17.75
C TYR A 203 8.74 2.76 17.76
N GLN A 204 9.55 2.93 16.71
CA GLN A 204 10.52 4.02 16.59
C GLN A 204 9.85 5.41 16.67
N ARG A 205 8.63 5.55 16.12
CA ARG A 205 7.89 6.82 16.03
C ARG A 205 6.84 6.99 17.14
N PHE A 206 6.80 6.12 18.14
CA PHE A 206 5.81 6.18 19.22
C PHE A 206 5.91 7.46 20.07
N GLU A 207 7.09 8.02 20.30
CA GLU A 207 7.22 9.29 21.01
C GLU A 207 6.55 10.45 20.26
N SER A 208 6.55 10.42 18.92
CA SER A 208 5.82 11.41 18.10
C SER A 208 4.32 11.22 18.22
N TYR A 209 3.85 9.97 18.19
CA TYR A 209 2.46 9.62 18.46
C TYR A 209 1.99 10.11 19.83
N LYS A 210 2.77 9.85 20.89
CA LYS A 210 2.49 10.28 22.25
C LYS A 210 2.46 11.80 22.40
N LYS A 211 3.36 12.51 21.70
CA LYS A 211 3.34 13.97 21.64
C LYS A 211 2.05 14.47 20.99
N ALA A 212 1.65 13.88 19.88
CA ALA A 212 0.39 14.22 19.21
C ALA A 212 -0.80 13.92 20.12
N PHE A 213 -0.84 12.77 20.78
CA PHE A 213 -1.88 12.42 21.74
C PHE A 213 -2.01 13.48 22.84
N ASN A 214 -0.92 13.85 23.49
CA ASN A 214 -0.93 14.85 24.56
C ASN A 214 -1.34 16.25 24.08
N THR A 215 -1.19 16.52 22.78
CA THR A 215 -1.51 17.85 22.20
C THR A 215 -2.94 17.94 21.73
N TYR A 216 -3.47 16.88 21.12
CA TYR A 216 -4.73 16.92 20.35
C TYR A 216 -5.84 16.05 20.92
N PHE A 217 -5.53 15.10 21.81
CA PHE A 217 -6.57 14.25 22.38
C PHE A 217 -7.52 15.07 23.25
N ASN A 218 -8.78 15.10 22.87
CA ASN A 218 -9.86 15.73 23.61
C ASN A 218 -11.14 14.89 23.47
N PRO A 219 -11.55 14.15 24.48
CA PRO A 219 -12.73 13.30 24.41
C PRO A 219 -14.05 14.08 24.30
N GLU A 220 -14.03 15.40 24.57
CA GLU A 220 -15.20 16.30 24.48
C GLU A 220 -15.20 17.14 23.20
N ALA A 221 -14.27 16.88 22.25
CA ALA A 221 -14.21 17.60 21.00
C ALA A 221 -15.47 17.35 20.14
N ASP A 222 -15.91 18.37 19.41
CA ASP A 222 -16.93 18.24 18.37
C ASP A 222 -16.37 17.51 17.14
N GLU A 223 -17.24 17.05 16.23
CA GLU A 223 -16.86 16.27 15.04
C GLU A 223 -15.86 17.01 14.14
N GLU A 224 -15.88 18.36 14.10
CA GLU A 224 -14.98 19.16 13.27
C GLU A 224 -13.55 19.23 13.83
N ASN A 225 -13.38 18.99 15.13
CA ASN A 225 -12.11 19.10 15.85
C ASN A 225 -11.67 17.76 16.48
N TYR A 226 -12.35 16.66 16.14
CA TYR A 226 -12.12 15.37 16.76
C TYR A 226 -10.88 14.68 16.18
N TYR A 227 -9.96 14.32 17.07
CA TYR A 227 -8.82 13.45 16.77
C TYR A 227 -9.03 12.10 17.43
N ARG A 228 -8.98 11.03 16.63
CA ARG A 228 -9.09 9.66 17.14
C ARG A 228 -7.75 8.98 17.05
N PHE A 229 -7.32 8.42 18.17
CA PHE A 229 -6.02 7.77 18.32
C PHE A 229 -6.20 6.26 18.42
N LEU A 230 -5.70 5.54 17.42
CA LEU A 230 -5.73 4.09 17.38
C LEU A 230 -4.33 3.52 17.50
N ILE A 231 -4.25 2.36 18.15
CA ILE A 231 -3.02 1.57 18.22
C ILE A 231 -3.32 0.12 17.91
N LYS A 232 -2.39 -0.54 17.22
CA LYS A 232 -2.45 -1.96 16.92
C LYS A 232 -1.47 -2.69 17.81
N LEU A 233 -1.96 -3.65 18.58
CA LEU A 233 -1.16 -4.45 19.50
C LEU A 233 -1.05 -5.89 19.01
N GLY A 234 0.14 -6.47 19.12
CA GLY A 234 0.43 -7.86 18.78
C GLY A 234 0.39 -8.74 20.02
N PHE A 235 -0.50 -9.72 20.01
CA PHE A 235 -0.65 -10.72 21.06
C PHE A 235 -0.04 -12.04 20.61
N ASP A 236 0.80 -12.65 21.43
CA ASP A 236 1.34 -13.98 21.15
C ASP A 236 0.22 -15.02 21.21
N VAL A 237 0.13 -15.88 20.20
CA VAL A 237 -0.86 -16.95 20.08
C VAL A 237 -0.17 -18.28 19.81
N ASP A 238 -0.66 -19.37 20.42
CA ASP A 238 -0.08 -20.72 20.33
C ASP A 238 -0.37 -21.43 18.99
N HIS A 239 -0.40 -20.70 17.86
CA HIS A 239 -0.71 -21.22 16.54
C HIS A 239 0.29 -20.74 15.49
N GLU A 240 0.18 -21.25 14.27
CA GLU A 240 1.07 -20.95 13.13
C GLU A 240 1.24 -19.45 12.79
N MET A 241 0.34 -18.59 13.31
CA MET A 241 0.35 -17.15 13.06
C MET A 241 1.27 -16.33 13.97
N ASN A 242 2.01 -16.92 14.92
CA ASN A 242 2.92 -16.25 15.86
C ASN A 242 2.30 -15.11 16.68
N LYS A 243 1.54 -14.18 16.07
CA LYS A 243 0.86 -13.07 16.72
C LYS A 243 -0.49 -12.77 16.08
N GLU A 244 -1.50 -12.46 16.90
CA GLU A 244 -2.71 -11.80 16.44
C GLU A 244 -2.59 -10.30 16.68
N HIS A 245 -2.91 -9.50 15.65
CA HIS A 245 -2.81 -8.04 15.66
C HIS A 245 -4.18 -7.41 15.80
N ILE A 246 -4.43 -6.71 16.92
CA ILE A 246 -5.74 -6.19 17.29
C ILE A 246 -5.67 -4.67 17.46
N TRP A 247 -6.66 -3.95 16.92
CA TRP A 247 -6.79 -2.50 17.06
C TRP A 247 -7.48 -2.11 18.37
N PHE A 248 -7.00 -1.02 18.97
CA PHE A 248 -7.54 -0.41 20.17
C PHE A 248 -7.74 1.10 19.97
N ASP A 249 -8.86 1.64 20.48
CA ASP A 249 -9.02 3.07 20.73
C ASP A 249 -8.19 3.46 21.96
N VAL A 250 -7.42 4.56 21.86
CA VAL A 250 -6.53 5.01 22.93
C VAL A 250 -7.16 6.17 23.69
N TYR A 251 -7.29 6.00 25.00
CA TYR A 251 -7.84 6.97 25.93
C TYR A 251 -6.82 7.50 26.94
N GLY A 252 -5.64 6.93 26.99
CA GLY A 252 -4.59 7.39 27.90
C GLY A 252 -3.23 6.75 27.60
N ILE A 253 -2.16 7.49 27.88
CA ILE A 253 -0.79 6.99 27.88
C ILE A 253 -0.15 7.47 29.17
N ASN A 254 0.33 6.56 30.00
CA ASN A 254 0.95 6.91 31.27
C ASN A 254 2.44 7.25 31.14
N GLN A 255 3.07 7.59 32.28
CA GLN A 255 4.49 7.96 32.32
C GLN A 255 5.45 6.79 32.00
N ASN A 256 4.97 5.55 32.14
CA ASN A 256 5.74 4.34 31.81
C ASN A 256 5.54 3.91 30.35
N ASN A 257 4.89 4.74 29.51
CA ASN A 257 4.50 4.42 28.14
C ASN A 257 3.51 3.24 28.02
N GLU A 258 2.76 2.93 29.10
CA GLU A 258 1.68 1.99 29.01
C GLU A 258 0.44 2.68 28.43
N ILE A 259 -0.26 2.00 27.54
CA ILE A 259 -1.38 2.51 26.76
C ILE A 259 -2.69 2.01 27.38
N PHE A 260 -3.56 2.93 27.81
CA PHE A 260 -4.94 2.60 28.16
C PHE A 260 -5.78 2.61 26.89
N GLY A 261 -6.31 1.44 26.52
CA GLY A 261 -7.03 1.24 25.26
C GLY A 261 -8.26 0.37 25.41
N VAL A 262 -9.21 0.57 24.48
CA VAL A 262 -10.44 -0.22 24.34
C VAL A 262 -10.36 -1.04 23.06
N CYS A 263 -10.55 -2.35 23.17
CA CYS A 263 -10.48 -3.30 22.06
C CYS A 263 -11.57 -3.02 21.02
N LEU A 264 -11.19 -2.83 19.76
CA LEU A 264 -12.11 -2.47 18.65
C LEU A 264 -12.60 -3.67 17.85
N ASN A 265 -11.82 -4.75 17.82
CA ASN A 265 -12.09 -5.90 16.97
C ASN A 265 -12.38 -7.11 17.87
N ARG A 266 -13.21 -8.01 17.38
CA ARG A 266 -13.37 -9.32 18.02
C ARG A 266 -12.11 -10.14 17.78
N PRO A 267 -11.35 -10.51 18.84
CA PRO A 267 -10.19 -11.39 18.70
C PRO A 267 -10.60 -12.76 18.17
N TYR A 268 -9.74 -13.35 17.36
CA TYR A 268 -9.93 -14.68 16.79
C TYR A 268 -9.26 -15.78 17.64
N ALA A 269 -8.00 -15.56 18.02
CA ALA A 269 -7.17 -16.55 18.72
C ALA A 269 -6.79 -16.14 20.15
N VAL A 270 -6.89 -14.86 20.51
CA VAL A 270 -6.55 -14.38 21.86
C VAL A 270 -7.67 -14.73 22.84
N GLU A 271 -7.42 -15.71 23.71
CA GLU A 271 -8.37 -16.12 24.73
C GLU A 271 -8.59 -15.03 25.80
N GLY A 272 -9.85 -14.84 26.18
CA GLY A 272 -10.22 -13.93 27.27
C GLY A 272 -10.34 -12.46 26.91
N LEU A 273 -9.90 -12.04 25.71
CA LEU A 273 -10.09 -10.68 25.21
C LEU A 273 -11.31 -10.60 24.28
N LYS A 274 -12.09 -9.53 24.42
CA LYS A 274 -13.30 -9.29 23.62
C LYS A 274 -13.33 -7.85 23.11
N GLU A 275 -14.08 -7.63 22.06
CA GLU A 275 -14.44 -6.29 21.62
C GLU A 275 -15.11 -5.51 22.76
N GLY A 276 -14.66 -4.27 22.98
CA GLY A 276 -15.09 -3.40 24.06
C GLY A 276 -14.34 -3.59 25.38
N ASP A 277 -13.49 -4.59 25.52
CA ASP A 277 -12.70 -4.77 26.74
C ASP A 277 -11.65 -3.65 26.86
N GLU A 278 -11.53 -3.11 28.06
CA GLU A 278 -10.56 -2.09 28.44
C GLU A 278 -9.30 -2.73 29.04
N GLY A 279 -8.14 -2.17 28.73
CA GLY A 279 -6.90 -2.70 29.27
C GLY A 279 -5.76 -1.68 29.26
N LEU A 280 -4.72 -2.01 30.03
CA LEU A 280 -3.45 -1.29 30.06
C LEU A 280 -2.38 -2.18 29.44
N TYR A 281 -1.76 -1.70 28.37
CA TYR A 281 -0.85 -2.49 27.55
C TYR A 281 0.53 -1.83 27.45
N PRO A 282 1.62 -2.62 27.54
CA PRO A 282 2.96 -2.08 27.41
C PRO A 282 3.30 -1.70 25.98
N GLN A 283 4.20 -0.69 25.82
CA GLN A 283 4.65 -0.17 24.54
C GLN A 283 5.23 -1.26 23.62
N GLU A 284 5.83 -2.30 24.18
CA GLU A 284 6.49 -3.38 23.44
C GLU A 284 5.52 -4.22 22.60
N MET A 285 4.22 -4.13 22.88
CA MET A 285 3.18 -4.79 22.10
C MET A 285 2.79 -4.02 20.83
N ILE A 286 3.25 -2.79 20.66
CA ILE A 286 2.89 -1.94 19.51
C ILE A 286 3.39 -2.56 18.21
N THR A 287 2.49 -2.73 17.25
CA THR A 287 2.80 -3.20 15.90
C THR A 287 2.38 -2.21 14.80
N ASP A 288 1.51 -1.26 15.13
CA ASP A 288 1.13 -0.14 14.26
C ASP A 288 0.34 0.91 15.05
N TRP A 289 0.10 2.09 14.47
CA TRP A 289 -0.81 3.08 15.02
C TRP A 289 -1.35 4.02 13.93
N LEU A 290 -2.52 4.61 14.21
CA LEU A 290 -3.19 5.58 13.36
C LEU A 290 -3.69 6.76 14.18
N ILE A 291 -3.69 7.96 13.60
CA ILE A 291 -4.36 9.13 14.13
C ILE A 291 -5.31 9.64 13.04
N TYR A 292 -6.61 9.52 13.28
CA TYR A 292 -7.58 10.19 12.44
C TYR A 292 -7.67 11.64 12.87
N THR A 293 -7.43 12.54 11.94
CA THR A 293 -7.59 13.97 12.12
C THR A 293 -8.83 14.45 11.35
N PRO A 294 -9.32 15.67 11.55
CA PRO A 294 -10.45 16.18 10.79
C PRO A 294 -10.29 16.15 9.26
N THR A 295 -9.05 16.12 8.77
CA THR A 295 -8.75 16.24 7.34
C THR A 295 -7.95 15.09 6.76
N ASN A 296 -7.22 14.34 7.58
CA ASN A 296 -6.28 13.32 7.13
C ASN A 296 -6.18 12.14 8.09
N THR A 297 -5.58 11.06 7.62
CA THR A 297 -5.11 9.96 8.46
C THR A 297 -3.59 10.00 8.56
N ILE A 298 -3.09 10.03 9.81
CA ILE A 298 -1.65 10.00 10.12
C ILE A 298 -1.27 8.58 10.52
N THR A 299 -0.17 8.12 9.95
CA THR A 299 0.43 6.80 10.19
C THR A 299 1.89 6.96 10.62
N PRO A 300 2.57 5.89 11.05
CA PRO A 300 4.02 5.96 11.24
C PRO A 300 4.77 6.49 10.01
N ASP A 301 4.34 6.15 8.79
CA ASP A 301 5.02 6.56 7.55
C ASP A 301 4.88 8.05 7.22
N ASN A 302 3.82 8.72 7.68
CA ASN A 302 3.56 10.13 7.36
C ASN A 302 3.45 11.06 8.58
N ILE A 303 3.95 10.66 9.76
CA ILE A 303 3.90 11.45 11.02
C ILE A 303 4.42 12.89 10.88
N TYR A 304 5.32 13.12 9.93
CA TYR A 304 5.86 14.46 9.62
C TYR A 304 4.81 15.47 9.16
N THR A 305 3.59 15.03 8.84
CA THR A 305 2.47 15.90 8.43
C THR A 305 1.67 16.45 9.61
N ILE A 306 1.89 15.95 10.83
CA ILE A 306 1.29 16.46 12.04
C ILE A 306 2.28 17.47 12.67
N ASP A 307 2.00 18.73 12.62
CA ASP A 307 2.82 19.80 13.21
C ASP A 307 2.09 20.48 14.37
#